data_889c19243dd31bbb86d680b1e67bbd1f
#
_entry.id   889c19243dd31bbb86d680b1e67bbd1f
#
_cell.length_a   1.000
_cell.length_b   1.000
_cell.length_c   1.000
_cell.angle_alpha   90.00
_cell.angle_beta   90.00
_cell.angle_gamma   90.00
#
_symmetry.space_group_name_H-M   'P 1'
#
loop_
_entity.id
_entity.type
_entity.pdbx_description
1 polymer ?
#
loop_
_entity_poly.entity_id
_entity_poly.type
_entity_poly.pdbx_seq_one_letter_code
_entity_poly.pdbx_strand_id
1 'polypeptide(L)'
;MHLLDVTMLHGPAVGGVSRYLSTKRRWMRDNTRVQHSQLVAAARAGRGEDGEYLLPGLRIPLCGPLRWPIDPMRWVDTIRRLRPDVIEANDVGSAAWFALAAAHKLDIPLLGFAHVDLVRFARERKGMLAERVVIGYMRAFYNRCDVVIAPSQYMRTRLAGWGIDRVVVRHLGVDATQFHPRSRSTNLRARLGLAESTRLLIYVGRFSAEKRIGVLLDSLQALGPRHHLLLVGAGDTPPLPSNVTRMPFVANTGVLARLIASADALVHAGDVETFGLVYLEAMACGRPVVAAAGGAASEIVDANCGVLARPGSPAALAEAIEALYARDIDALGANARARVEAHFTLDLSMHRLLALYRTAVAAPQASVPALVAT
;
A
#
# COMPACT_ATOMS: atom_id res chain seq x y z
N MET A 1 -23.30 7.98 10.72
CA MET A 1 -22.85 6.97 9.73
C MET A 1 -21.90 6.01 10.42
N HIS A 2 -22.16 4.71 10.26
CA HIS A 2 -21.30 3.62 10.73
C HIS A 2 -20.65 2.94 9.54
N LEU A 3 -19.33 3.10 9.39
CA LEU A 3 -18.49 2.43 8.39
C LEU A 3 -17.96 1.12 8.97
N LEU A 4 -18.08 0.03 8.22
CA LEU A 4 -17.48 -1.26 8.55
C LEU A 4 -16.44 -1.68 7.52
N ASP A 5 -15.19 -1.77 7.92
CA ASP A 5 -14.13 -2.42 7.14
C ASP A 5 -14.14 -3.94 7.37
N VAL A 6 -14.12 -4.71 6.30
CA VAL A 6 -14.04 -6.17 6.32
C VAL A 6 -12.78 -6.63 5.62
N THR A 7 -11.95 -7.46 6.28
CA THR A 7 -10.70 -7.93 5.68
C THR A 7 -10.16 -9.23 6.30
N MET A 8 -9.41 -9.97 5.50
CA MET A 8 -8.53 -11.05 5.95
C MET A 8 -7.08 -10.55 6.17
N LEU A 9 -6.77 -9.33 5.73
CA LEU A 9 -5.43 -8.74 5.76
C LEU A 9 -5.18 -8.03 7.10
N HIS A 10 -5.02 -8.82 8.18
CA HIS A 10 -4.82 -8.32 9.53
C HIS A 10 -3.48 -8.76 10.12
N GLY A 11 -2.83 -7.85 10.86
CA GLY A 11 -1.58 -8.09 11.58
C GLY A 11 -0.37 -7.39 10.97
N PRO A 12 0.68 -7.17 11.77
CA PRO A 12 1.84 -6.35 11.40
C PRO A 12 2.66 -6.92 10.22
N ALA A 13 2.63 -8.23 10.03
CA ALA A 13 3.37 -8.91 8.95
C ALA A 13 2.66 -8.84 7.58
N VAL A 14 1.45 -8.28 7.48
CA VAL A 14 0.68 -8.19 6.22
C VAL A 14 1.12 -7.03 5.32
N GLY A 15 1.99 -6.13 5.83
CA GLY A 15 2.58 -5.07 5.02
C GLY A 15 1.73 -3.81 4.89
N GLY A 16 1.79 -3.15 3.72
CA GLY A 16 1.21 -1.82 3.50
C GLY A 16 -0.30 -1.72 3.74
N VAL A 17 -1.06 -2.75 3.37
CA VAL A 17 -2.54 -2.75 3.53
C VAL A 17 -2.93 -2.72 5.01
N SER A 18 -2.31 -3.55 5.85
CA SER A 18 -2.60 -3.55 7.29
C SER A 18 -2.22 -2.22 7.93
N ARG A 19 -1.09 -1.63 7.54
CA ARG A 19 -0.68 -0.29 7.99
C ARG A 19 -1.69 0.78 7.57
N TYR A 20 -2.15 0.75 6.32
CA TYR A 20 -3.17 1.66 5.83
C TYR A 20 -4.46 1.56 6.65
N LEU A 21 -4.97 0.35 6.88
CA LEU A 21 -6.19 0.13 7.65
C LEU A 21 -6.08 0.62 9.09
N SER A 22 -4.95 0.37 9.76
CA SER A 22 -4.68 0.88 11.11
C SER A 22 -4.61 2.41 11.13
N THR A 23 -3.99 3.01 10.11
CA THR A 23 -3.88 4.47 9.97
C THR A 23 -5.23 5.11 9.69
N LYS A 24 -6.02 4.55 8.74
CA LYS A 24 -7.41 4.95 8.45
C LYS A 24 -8.25 4.96 9.71
N ARG A 25 -8.18 3.88 10.50
CA ARG A 25 -8.94 3.74 11.72
C ARG A 25 -8.60 4.79 12.76
N ARG A 26 -7.29 5.02 13.00
CA ARG A 26 -6.83 6.07 13.90
C ARG A 26 -7.34 7.42 13.45
N TRP A 27 -7.19 7.72 12.17
CA TRP A 27 -7.64 8.99 11.59
C TRP A 27 -9.16 9.17 11.75
N MET A 28 -9.97 8.15 11.45
CA MET A 28 -11.44 8.21 11.60
C MET A 28 -11.85 8.49 13.05
N ARG A 29 -11.20 7.82 14.01
CA ARG A 29 -11.45 8.01 15.44
C ARG A 29 -11.10 9.42 15.90
N ASP A 30 -9.96 9.94 15.46
CA ASP A 30 -9.38 11.17 16.01
C ASP A 30 -9.94 12.43 15.31
N ASN A 31 -10.44 12.31 14.06
CA ASN A 31 -10.85 13.46 13.24
C ASN A 31 -12.34 13.47 12.84
N THR A 32 -13.12 12.47 13.20
CA THR A 32 -14.52 12.40 12.75
C THR A 32 -15.46 11.93 13.86
N ARG A 33 -16.77 12.13 13.62
CA ARG A 33 -17.84 11.51 14.42
C ARG A 33 -18.41 10.23 13.77
N VAL A 34 -17.73 9.72 12.75
CA VAL A 34 -18.11 8.47 12.08
C VAL A 34 -17.78 7.31 13.00
N GLN A 35 -18.77 6.47 13.29
CA GLN A 35 -18.50 5.19 13.93
C GLN A 35 -17.76 4.31 12.94
N HIS A 36 -16.53 3.89 13.27
CA HIS A 36 -15.73 3.05 12.41
C HIS A 36 -15.39 1.74 13.12
N SER A 37 -15.74 0.64 12.48
CA SER A 37 -15.48 -0.71 12.96
C SER A 37 -14.68 -1.50 11.94
N GLN A 38 -13.86 -2.44 12.41
CA GLN A 38 -13.16 -3.40 11.56
C GLN A 38 -13.53 -4.81 11.96
N LEU A 39 -13.88 -5.65 11.00
CA LEU A 39 -14.17 -7.07 11.18
C LEU A 39 -13.08 -7.89 10.47
N VAL A 40 -12.34 -8.66 11.23
CA VAL A 40 -11.13 -9.34 10.75
C VAL A 40 -11.09 -10.82 11.13
N ALA A 41 -10.44 -11.62 10.27
CA ALA A 41 -10.21 -13.03 10.56
C ALA A 41 -9.02 -13.19 11.52
N ALA A 42 -9.21 -13.92 12.62
CA ALA A 42 -8.24 -14.11 13.70
C ALA A 42 -8.16 -15.58 14.15
N ALA A 43 -7.27 -15.88 15.10
CA ALA A 43 -7.16 -17.23 15.67
C ALA A 43 -8.38 -17.60 16.53
N ARG A 44 -8.90 -16.61 17.25
CA ARG A 44 -10.04 -16.76 18.18
C ARG A 44 -10.98 -15.58 18.03
N ALA A 45 -12.24 -15.79 18.41
CA ALA A 45 -13.20 -14.71 18.51
C ALA A 45 -12.85 -13.77 19.66
N GLY A 46 -13.16 -12.48 19.51
CA GLY A 46 -12.93 -11.49 20.56
C GLY A 46 -12.91 -10.06 20.06
N ARG A 47 -12.23 -9.23 20.85
CA ARG A 47 -11.85 -7.86 20.48
C ARG A 47 -10.34 -7.79 20.35
N GLY A 48 -9.86 -7.11 19.32
CA GLY A 48 -8.45 -6.79 19.16
C GLY A 48 -8.02 -5.64 20.07
N GLU A 49 -6.71 -5.43 20.18
CA GLU A 49 -6.11 -4.38 21.01
C GLU A 49 -6.62 -2.98 20.62
N ASP A 50 -6.80 -2.76 19.35
CA ASP A 50 -7.38 -1.53 18.83
C ASP A 50 -8.94 -1.57 18.75
N GLY A 51 -9.62 -2.59 19.30
CA GLY A 51 -11.08 -2.76 19.34
C GLY A 51 -11.69 -3.36 18.06
N GLU A 52 -10.88 -4.02 17.20
CA GLU A 52 -11.41 -4.80 16.07
C GLU A 52 -12.33 -5.91 16.56
N TYR A 53 -13.30 -6.26 15.71
CA TYR A 53 -14.07 -7.47 15.89
C TYR A 53 -13.32 -8.64 15.26
N LEU A 54 -12.90 -9.59 16.10
CA LEU A 54 -12.16 -10.77 15.70
C LEU A 54 -13.09 -11.95 15.51
N LEU A 55 -13.07 -12.59 14.35
CA LEU A 55 -13.79 -13.84 14.12
C LEU A 55 -12.82 -14.96 13.73
N PRO A 56 -13.09 -16.22 14.13
CA PRO A 56 -12.22 -17.34 13.87
C PRO A 56 -12.04 -17.60 12.37
N GLY A 57 -10.81 -17.94 12.00
CA GLY A 57 -10.46 -18.40 10.67
C GLY A 57 -9.34 -19.44 10.72
N LEU A 58 -9.33 -20.36 9.75
CA LEU A 58 -8.25 -21.32 9.58
C LEU A 58 -7.00 -20.64 9.06
N ARG A 59 -5.84 -21.03 9.56
CA ARG A 59 -4.56 -20.54 9.09
C ARG A 59 -4.34 -20.98 7.63
N ILE A 60 -3.99 -20.03 6.75
CA ILE A 60 -3.61 -20.35 5.38
C ILE A 60 -2.14 -20.76 5.37
N PRO A 61 -1.80 -22.00 4.98
CA PRO A 61 -0.41 -22.44 4.91
C PRO A 61 0.40 -21.53 3.99
N LEU A 62 1.65 -21.24 4.35
CA LEU A 62 2.60 -20.42 3.58
C LEU A 62 2.18 -18.95 3.36
N CYS A 63 1.04 -18.50 3.92
CA CYS A 63 0.54 -17.13 3.77
C CYS A 63 0.71 -16.31 5.07
N GLY A 64 1.66 -16.64 5.91
CA GLY A 64 1.97 -15.91 7.14
C GLY A 64 0.80 -15.88 8.13
N PRO A 65 0.37 -14.71 8.62
CA PRO A 65 -0.71 -14.58 9.60
C PRO A 65 -2.10 -14.68 8.99
N LEU A 66 -2.23 -14.76 7.66
CA LEU A 66 -3.54 -14.77 6.99
C LEU A 66 -4.39 -15.96 7.41
N ARG A 67 -5.68 -15.70 7.61
CA ARG A 67 -6.66 -16.69 8.02
C ARG A 67 -7.86 -16.68 7.11
N TRP A 68 -8.32 -17.88 6.77
CA TRP A 68 -9.51 -18.09 5.94
C TRP A 68 -10.75 -18.16 6.83
N PRO A 69 -11.69 -17.23 6.77
CA PRO A 69 -13.00 -17.33 7.42
C PRO A 69 -13.76 -18.57 6.95
N ILE A 70 -14.30 -19.34 7.87
CA ILE A 70 -14.94 -20.64 7.57
C ILE A 70 -16.43 -20.67 7.95
N ASP A 71 -16.91 -19.70 8.71
CA ASP A 71 -18.29 -19.66 9.19
C ASP A 71 -19.01 -18.43 8.60
N PRO A 72 -19.67 -18.59 7.43
CA PRO A 72 -20.37 -17.48 6.79
C PRO A 72 -21.53 -16.96 7.59
N MET A 73 -22.25 -17.81 8.33
CA MET A 73 -23.39 -17.38 9.14
C MET A 73 -22.95 -16.45 10.26
N ARG A 74 -21.89 -16.83 10.96
CA ARG A 74 -21.32 -16.01 12.05
C ARG A 74 -20.84 -14.65 11.55
N TRP A 75 -20.23 -14.59 10.35
CA TRP A 75 -19.79 -13.34 9.74
C TRP A 75 -21.00 -12.46 9.39
N VAL A 76 -21.97 -12.99 8.67
CA VAL A 76 -23.19 -12.27 8.28
C VAL A 76 -23.96 -11.79 9.52
N ASP A 77 -24.15 -12.63 10.55
CA ASP A 77 -24.84 -12.25 11.77
C ASP A 77 -24.09 -11.21 12.60
N THR A 78 -22.76 -11.24 12.57
CA THR A 78 -21.96 -10.20 13.22
C THR A 78 -22.12 -8.87 12.50
N ILE A 79 -22.07 -8.84 11.16
CA ILE A 79 -22.31 -7.63 10.37
C ILE A 79 -23.73 -7.09 10.64
N ARG A 80 -24.76 -7.95 10.66
CA ARG A 80 -26.14 -7.55 10.96
C ARG A 80 -26.28 -6.93 12.35
N ARG A 81 -25.60 -7.48 13.36
CA ARG A 81 -25.61 -6.93 14.73
C ARG A 81 -24.91 -5.59 14.83
N LEU A 82 -23.86 -5.37 14.03
CA LEU A 82 -23.15 -4.10 13.98
C LEU A 82 -23.97 -2.99 13.32
N ARG A 83 -24.94 -3.33 12.46
CA ARG A 83 -25.80 -2.38 11.73
C ARG A 83 -24.98 -1.27 11.03
N PRO A 84 -24.03 -1.60 10.16
CA PRO A 84 -23.31 -0.57 9.42
C PRO A 84 -24.23 0.12 8.42
N ASP A 85 -23.94 1.39 8.10
CA ASP A 85 -24.58 2.12 7.01
C ASP A 85 -23.88 1.83 5.67
N VAL A 86 -22.61 1.43 5.71
CA VAL A 86 -21.77 1.12 4.55
C VAL A 86 -20.70 0.11 4.92
N ILE A 87 -20.39 -0.81 4.00
CA ILE A 87 -19.32 -1.79 4.15
C ILE A 87 -18.23 -1.52 3.12
N GLU A 88 -16.94 -1.56 3.55
CA GLU A 88 -15.80 -1.62 2.65
C GLU A 88 -15.10 -2.98 2.77
N ALA A 89 -15.00 -3.70 1.64
CA ALA A 89 -14.25 -4.94 1.54
C ALA A 89 -12.82 -4.61 1.06
N ASN A 90 -11.83 -4.89 1.90
CA ASN A 90 -10.42 -4.53 1.65
C ASN A 90 -9.58 -5.66 1.03
N ASP A 91 -10.23 -6.73 0.65
CA ASP A 91 -9.69 -7.85 -0.14
C ASP A 91 -10.83 -8.54 -0.90
N VAL A 92 -10.53 -9.60 -1.64
CA VAL A 92 -11.51 -10.39 -2.38
C VAL A 92 -11.67 -11.82 -1.84
N GLY A 93 -11.18 -12.08 -0.62
CA GLY A 93 -11.27 -13.38 0.02
C GLY A 93 -12.68 -13.72 0.51
N SER A 94 -12.83 -14.83 1.23
CA SER A 94 -14.14 -15.28 1.71
C SER A 94 -14.82 -14.26 2.64
N ALA A 95 -14.06 -13.48 3.42
CA ALA A 95 -14.61 -12.40 4.25
C ALA A 95 -15.38 -11.37 3.41
N ALA A 96 -14.85 -11.00 2.26
CA ALA A 96 -15.47 -10.07 1.33
C ALA A 96 -16.78 -10.61 0.74
N TRP A 97 -16.83 -11.90 0.41
CA TRP A 97 -18.05 -12.56 -0.05
C TRP A 97 -19.12 -12.65 1.04
N PHE A 98 -18.73 -12.83 2.30
CA PHE A 98 -19.67 -12.79 3.43
C PHE A 98 -20.18 -11.36 3.67
N ALA A 99 -19.31 -10.37 3.49
CA ALA A 99 -19.70 -8.96 3.51
C ALA A 99 -20.69 -8.62 2.38
N LEU A 100 -20.48 -9.13 1.17
CA LEU A 100 -21.40 -8.98 0.05
C LEU A 100 -22.77 -9.59 0.36
N ALA A 101 -22.80 -10.80 0.91
CA ALA A 101 -24.05 -11.46 1.30
C ALA A 101 -24.80 -10.69 2.41
N ALA A 102 -24.07 -10.09 3.35
CA ALA A 102 -24.65 -9.27 4.41
C ALA A 102 -25.16 -7.93 3.85
N ALA A 103 -24.39 -7.24 3.02
CA ALA A 103 -24.77 -5.99 2.38
C ALA A 103 -26.09 -6.12 1.60
N HIS A 104 -26.20 -7.17 0.79
CA HIS A 104 -27.41 -7.47 0.03
C HIS A 104 -28.62 -7.74 0.95
N LYS A 105 -28.43 -8.46 2.08
CA LYS A 105 -29.54 -8.73 3.02
C LYS A 105 -29.96 -7.51 3.82
N LEU A 106 -29.06 -6.55 4.02
CA LEU A 106 -29.31 -5.34 4.80
C LEU A 106 -29.71 -4.15 3.91
N ASP A 107 -29.64 -4.32 2.60
CA ASP A 107 -29.88 -3.27 1.61
C ASP A 107 -28.99 -2.03 1.83
N ILE A 108 -27.70 -2.27 2.05
CA ILE A 108 -26.68 -1.24 2.28
C ILE A 108 -25.55 -1.31 1.25
N PRO A 109 -24.89 -0.19 0.92
CA PRO A 109 -23.83 -0.17 -0.07
C PRO A 109 -22.60 -0.97 0.38
N LEU A 110 -22.02 -1.71 -0.59
CA LEU A 110 -20.74 -2.38 -0.48
C LEU A 110 -19.72 -1.75 -1.43
N LEU A 111 -18.62 -1.25 -0.90
CA LEU A 111 -17.49 -0.78 -1.67
C LEU A 111 -16.36 -1.83 -1.63
N GLY A 112 -15.75 -2.13 -2.78
CA GLY A 112 -14.59 -3.03 -2.86
C GLY A 112 -13.31 -2.23 -3.05
N PHE A 113 -12.29 -2.42 -2.20
CA PHE A 113 -11.00 -1.74 -2.38
C PHE A 113 -9.96 -2.70 -2.99
N ALA A 114 -9.42 -2.34 -4.16
CA ALA A 114 -8.44 -3.13 -4.90
C ALA A 114 -7.01 -2.80 -4.49
N HIS A 115 -6.60 -3.22 -3.30
CA HIS A 115 -5.26 -2.94 -2.77
C HIS A 115 -4.13 -3.72 -3.47
N VAL A 116 -4.42 -4.91 -4.01
CA VAL A 116 -3.41 -5.87 -4.49
C VAL A 116 -3.75 -6.35 -5.89
N ASP A 117 -2.77 -6.41 -6.78
CA ASP A 117 -2.89 -7.05 -8.10
C ASP A 117 -2.69 -8.58 -7.98
N LEU A 118 -3.76 -9.28 -7.59
CA LEU A 118 -3.75 -10.74 -7.49
C LEU A 118 -3.60 -11.44 -8.84
N VAL A 119 -4.05 -10.81 -9.92
CA VAL A 119 -3.98 -11.36 -11.27
C VAL A 119 -2.54 -11.54 -11.70
N ARG A 120 -1.72 -10.50 -11.50
CA ARG A 120 -0.30 -10.61 -11.80
C ARG A 120 0.39 -11.67 -10.93
N PHE A 121 0.10 -11.70 -9.65
CA PHE A 121 0.63 -12.71 -8.74
C PHE A 121 0.30 -14.15 -9.18
N ALA A 122 -0.93 -14.37 -9.65
CA ALA A 122 -1.35 -15.67 -10.20
C ALA A 122 -0.59 -16.02 -11.48
N ARG A 123 -0.44 -15.05 -12.40
CA ARG A 123 0.30 -15.23 -13.65
C ARG A 123 1.78 -15.62 -13.40
N GLU A 124 2.47 -14.89 -12.54
CA GLU A 124 3.88 -15.13 -12.24
C GLU A 124 4.14 -16.49 -11.60
N ARG A 125 3.21 -16.97 -10.76
CA ARG A 125 3.38 -18.25 -10.04
C ARG A 125 2.81 -19.47 -10.73
N LYS A 126 1.72 -19.31 -11.50
CA LYS A 126 0.91 -20.42 -12.02
C LYS A 126 0.55 -20.28 -13.53
N GLY A 127 1.04 -19.23 -14.19
CA GLY A 127 0.87 -19.01 -15.62
C GLY A 127 -0.50 -18.47 -16.05
N MET A 128 -0.74 -18.45 -17.38
CA MET A 128 -1.91 -17.79 -18.00
C MET A 128 -3.26 -18.38 -17.59
N LEU A 129 -3.35 -19.67 -17.33
CA LEU A 129 -4.62 -20.30 -16.93
C LEU A 129 -5.06 -19.77 -15.55
N ALA A 130 -4.13 -19.72 -14.59
CA ALA A 130 -4.40 -19.16 -13.27
C ALA A 130 -4.76 -17.67 -13.35
N GLU A 131 -4.09 -16.91 -14.23
CA GLU A 131 -4.44 -15.51 -14.52
C GLU A 131 -5.91 -15.36 -14.92
N ARG A 132 -6.38 -16.15 -15.90
CA ARG A 132 -7.77 -16.11 -16.37
C ARG A 132 -8.77 -16.47 -15.27
N VAL A 133 -8.47 -17.49 -14.47
CA VAL A 133 -9.32 -17.89 -13.33
C VAL A 133 -9.43 -16.77 -12.32
N VAL A 134 -8.31 -16.13 -11.95
CA VAL A 134 -8.30 -15.02 -10.99
C VAL A 134 -9.00 -13.79 -11.55
N ILE A 135 -8.85 -13.46 -12.83
CA ILE A 135 -9.62 -12.39 -13.48
C ILE A 135 -11.13 -12.67 -13.37
N GLY A 136 -11.56 -13.88 -13.73
CA GLY A 136 -12.97 -14.28 -13.62
C GLY A 136 -13.52 -14.14 -12.20
N TYR A 137 -12.72 -14.57 -11.21
CA TYR A 137 -13.06 -14.46 -9.79
C TYR A 137 -13.17 -13.01 -9.33
N MET A 138 -12.17 -12.17 -9.62
CA MET A 138 -12.18 -10.75 -9.25
C MET A 138 -13.32 -9.98 -9.92
N ARG A 139 -13.56 -10.26 -11.21
CA ARG A 139 -14.70 -9.70 -11.94
C ARG A 139 -16.03 -10.10 -11.32
N ALA A 140 -16.17 -11.38 -10.94
CA ALA A 140 -17.38 -11.87 -10.28
C ALA A 140 -17.66 -11.17 -8.95
N PHE A 141 -16.64 -10.82 -8.18
CA PHE A 141 -16.79 -10.09 -6.92
C PHE A 141 -17.01 -8.61 -7.15
N TYR A 142 -16.07 -7.92 -7.83
CA TYR A 142 -16.09 -6.46 -7.94
C TYR A 142 -17.30 -5.92 -8.72
N ASN A 143 -17.80 -6.64 -9.73
CA ASN A 143 -19.00 -6.21 -10.45
C ASN A 143 -20.31 -6.37 -9.63
N ARG A 144 -20.23 -6.96 -8.43
CA ARG A 144 -21.32 -7.00 -7.44
C ARG A 144 -21.17 -5.92 -6.37
N CYS A 145 -20.04 -5.22 -6.31
CA CYS A 145 -19.89 -4.05 -5.47
C CYS A 145 -20.58 -2.84 -6.10
N ASP A 146 -21.10 -1.93 -5.28
CA ASP A 146 -21.70 -0.67 -5.77
C ASP A 146 -20.62 0.24 -6.36
N VAL A 147 -19.43 0.28 -5.75
CA VAL A 147 -18.26 1.02 -6.22
C VAL A 147 -17.01 0.17 -5.97
N VAL A 148 -16.06 0.23 -6.90
CA VAL A 148 -14.72 -0.33 -6.73
C VAL A 148 -13.72 0.81 -6.60
N ILE A 149 -12.93 0.79 -5.54
CA ILE A 149 -11.90 1.79 -5.27
C ILE A 149 -10.56 1.26 -5.77
N ALA A 150 -9.94 2.00 -6.69
CA ALA A 150 -8.57 1.77 -7.13
C ALA A 150 -7.64 2.79 -6.47
N PRO A 151 -6.47 2.39 -5.92
CA PRO A 151 -5.54 3.33 -5.29
C PRO A 151 -4.78 4.22 -6.30
N SER A 152 -4.84 3.90 -7.61
CA SER A 152 -4.09 4.57 -8.67
C SER A 152 -4.78 4.44 -10.02
N GLN A 153 -4.42 5.29 -10.99
CA GLN A 153 -4.86 5.15 -12.38
C GLN A 153 -4.32 3.85 -12.99
N TYR A 154 -3.12 3.43 -12.61
CA TYR A 154 -2.58 2.13 -12.99
C TYR A 154 -3.55 1.01 -12.62
N MET A 155 -3.99 0.93 -11.36
CA MET A 155 -4.95 -0.11 -10.93
C MET A 155 -6.31 0.05 -11.57
N ARG A 156 -6.80 1.28 -11.78
CA ARG A 156 -8.05 1.53 -12.53
C ARG A 156 -7.97 0.94 -13.94
N THR A 157 -6.89 1.23 -14.67
CA THR A 157 -6.68 0.68 -16.03
C THR A 157 -6.62 -0.84 -16.02
N ARG A 158 -5.95 -1.43 -15.03
CA ARG A 158 -5.91 -2.90 -14.86
C ARG A 158 -7.30 -3.48 -14.63
N LEU A 159 -8.06 -2.91 -13.70
CA LEU A 159 -9.42 -3.36 -13.38
C LEU A 159 -10.35 -3.23 -14.59
N ALA A 160 -10.31 -2.11 -15.31
CA ALA A 160 -11.08 -1.90 -16.55
C ALA A 160 -10.73 -2.95 -17.62
N GLY A 161 -9.43 -3.26 -17.79
CA GLY A 161 -8.97 -4.31 -18.70
C GLY A 161 -9.43 -5.73 -18.33
N TRP A 162 -9.89 -5.94 -17.10
CA TRP A 162 -10.52 -7.20 -16.65
C TRP A 162 -12.05 -7.17 -16.72
N GLY A 163 -12.65 -6.11 -17.24
CA GLY A 163 -14.11 -5.94 -17.35
C GLY A 163 -14.76 -5.61 -16.00
N ILE A 164 -14.11 -4.77 -15.20
CA ILE A 164 -14.64 -4.19 -13.96
C ILE A 164 -14.89 -2.71 -14.21
N ASP A 165 -16.16 -2.27 -14.20
CA ASP A 165 -16.55 -0.99 -14.78
C ASP A 165 -16.79 0.13 -13.75
N ARG A 166 -17.21 -0.19 -12.54
CA ARG A 166 -17.56 0.80 -11.50
C ARG A 166 -16.35 1.24 -10.67
N VAL A 167 -15.27 1.67 -11.34
CA VAL A 167 -13.99 1.95 -10.70
C VAL A 167 -13.78 3.45 -10.53
N VAL A 168 -13.58 3.88 -9.28
CA VAL A 168 -13.15 5.24 -8.91
C VAL A 168 -11.73 5.21 -8.39
N VAL A 169 -10.94 6.24 -8.73
CA VAL A 169 -9.59 6.38 -8.18
C VAL A 169 -9.64 7.16 -6.87
N ARG A 170 -9.10 6.59 -5.82
CA ARG A 170 -8.86 7.27 -4.54
C ARG A 170 -7.45 6.96 -4.07
N HIS A 171 -6.56 7.92 -4.28
CA HIS A 171 -5.17 7.79 -3.87
C HIS A 171 -5.08 7.61 -2.35
N LEU A 172 -4.17 6.74 -1.93
CA LEU A 172 -3.81 6.63 -0.51
C LEU A 172 -3.03 7.88 -0.09
N GLY A 173 -3.00 8.14 1.19
CA GLY A 173 -2.25 9.26 1.76
C GLY A 173 -1.21 8.82 2.78
N VAL A 174 -0.25 9.69 3.04
CA VAL A 174 0.77 9.52 4.07
C VAL A 174 0.59 10.54 5.19
N ASP A 175 0.86 10.13 6.42
CA ASP A 175 0.94 11.04 7.57
C ASP A 175 2.22 11.90 7.45
N ALA A 176 2.08 13.09 6.87
CA ALA A 176 3.18 14.02 6.65
C ALA A 176 3.67 14.71 7.93
N THR A 177 2.99 14.53 9.05
CA THR A 177 3.45 14.97 10.36
C THR A 177 4.40 13.95 10.98
N GLN A 178 4.12 12.66 10.79
CA GLN A 178 4.94 11.53 11.22
C GLN A 178 6.17 11.37 10.31
N PHE A 179 5.97 11.37 8.98
CA PHE A 179 7.04 11.34 7.99
C PHE A 179 7.42 12.78 7.63
N HIS A 180 8.54 13.25 8.20
CA HIS A 180 8.90 14.67 8.10
C HIS A 180 10.43 14.82 8.04
N PRO A 181 10.99 15.81 7.31
CA PRO A 181 12.42 16.06 7.23
C PRO A 181 13.09 16.28 8.61
N ARG A 182 12.36 16.87 9.58
CA ARG A 182 12.83 17.05 10.97
C ARG A 182 13.14 15.73 11.69
N SER A 183 12.67 14.60 11.19
CA SER A 183 12.97 13.27 11.75
C SER A 183 14.39 12.80 11.42
N ARG A 184 15.14 13.55 10.59
CA ARG A 184 16.53 13.22 10.21
C ARG A 184 17.42 13.10 11.43
N SER A 185 18.22 12.01 11.46
CA SER A 185 19.28 11.78 12.45
C SER A 185 20.63 11.98 11.78
N THR A 186 21.47 12.83 12.36
CA THR A 186 22.85 13.06 11.90
C THR A 186 23.77 11.86 12.15
N ASN A 187 23.37 10.94 13.05
CA ASN A 187 24.23 9.84 13.49
C ASN A 187 24.06 8.55 12.67
N LEU A 188 23.16 8.50 11.67
CA LEU A 188 22.90 7.24 10.97
C LEU A 188 24.13 6.74 10.20
N ARG A 189 24.83 7.64 9.47
CA ARG A 189 26.05 7.27 8.75
C ARG A 189 27.13 6.74 9.69
N ALA A 190 27.40 7.44 10.79
CA ALA A 190 28.37 7.00 11.81
C ALA A 190 28.00 5.64 12.38
N ARG A 191 26.73 5.39 12.69
CA ARG A 191 26.25 4.07 13.19
C ARG A 191 26.39 2.95 12.19
N LEU A 192 26.37 3.26 10.90
CA LEU A 192 26.62 2.33 9.80
C LEU A 192 28.11 2.20 9.45
N GLY A 193 29.00 2.93 10.13
CA GLY A 193 30.44 2.95 9.83
C GLY A 193 30.78 3.64 8.50
N LEU A 194 29.90 4.54 8.02
CA LEU A 194 30.03 5.19 6.72
C LEU A 194 30.65 6.59 6.87
N ALA A 195 31.45 6.98 5.89
CA ALA A 195 31.93 8.34 5.76
C ALA A 195 30.77 9.32 5.46
N GLU A 196 30.90 10.58 5.86
CA GLU A 196 29.90 11.62 5.59
C GLU A 196 29.69 11.83 4.07
N SER A 197 30.72 11.63 3.26
CA SER A 197 30.67 11.70 1.79
C SER A 197 30.00 10.53 1.12
N THR A 198 29.66 9.45 1.85
CA THR A 198 28.96 8.28 1.31
C THR A 198 27.55 8.63 0.92
N ARG A 199 27.16 8.32 -0.31
CA ARG A 199 25.81 8.47 -0.83
C ARG A 199 24.91 7.37 -0.24
N LEU A 200 24.05 7.73 0.70
CA LEU A 200 23.23 6.78 1.45
C LEU A 200 21.84 6.65 0.84
N LEU A 201 21.59 5.53 0.20
CA LEU A 201 20.30 5.15 -0.35
C LEU A 201 19.52 4.29 0.66
N ILE A 202 18.19 4.31 0.58
CA ILE A 202 17.33 3.44 1.40
C ILE A 202 16.32 2.71 0.51
N TYR A 203 16.12 1.42 0.80
CA TYR A 203 14.97 0.64 0.36
C TYR A 203 14.15 0.23 1.58
N VAL A 204 12.83 0.29 1.48
CA VAL A 204 11.91 -0.18 2.54
C VAL A 204 10.82 -1.04 1.91
N GLY A 205 10.70 -2.28 2.36
CA GLY A 205 9.66 -3.19 1.88
C GLY A 205 9.95 -4.66 2.12
N ARG A 206 9.05 -5.52 1.70
CA ARG A 206 9.28 -6.98 1.71
C ARG A 206 10.33 -7.33 0.65
N PHE A 207 11.13 -8.35 0.93
CA PHE A 207 12.08 -8.90 -0.05
C PHE A 207 11.40 -10.06 -0.80
N SER A 208 10.56 -9.71 -1.75
CA SER A 208 9.76 -10.63 -2.56
C SER A 208 10.03 -10.41 -4.05
N ALA A 209 9.68 -11.38 -4.88
CA ALA A 209 10.03 -11.39 -6.30
C ALA A 209 9.57 -10.14 -7.04
N GLU A 210 8.36 -9.65 -6.75
CA GLU A 210 7.79 -8.45 -7.36
C GLU A 210 8.53 -7.15 -6.99
N LYS A 211 9.33 -7.17 -5.93
CA LYS A 211 10.16 -6.03 -5.51
C LYS A 211 11.51 -5.98 -6.20
N ARG A 212 11.84 -7.01 -6.98
CA ARG A 212 13.05 -7.05 -7.81
C ARG A 212 14.34 -6.76 -7.03
N ILE A 213 14.47 -7.34 -5.82
CA ILE A 213 15.64 -7.07 -4.94
C ILE A 213 16.97 -7.42 -5.65
N GLY A 214 17.00 -8.47 -6.47
CA GLY A 214 18.19 -8.80 -7.27
C GLY A 214 18.64 -7.63 -8.16
N VAL A 215 17.71 -7.04 -8.92
CA VAL A 215 17.99 -5.87 -9.78
C VAL A 215 18.55 -4.71 -8.97
N LEU A 216 17.99 -4.46 -7.78
CA LEU A 216 18.48 -3.41 -6.87
C LEU A 216 19.92 -3.70 -6.40
N LEU A 217 20.20 -4.93 -5.95
CA LEU A 217 21.54 -5.31 -5.47
C LEU A 217 22.60 -5.26 -6.57
N ASP A 218 22.26 -5.75 -7.78
CA ASP A 218 23.13 -5.70 -8.94
C ASP A 218 23.46 -4.24 -9.34
N SER A 219 22.49 -3.32 -9.24
CA SER A 219 22.72 -1.90 -9.49
C SER A 219 23.67 -1.28 -8.47
N LEU A 220 23.58 -1.66 -7.19
CA LEU A 220 24.49 -1.20 -6.14
C LEU A 220 25.92 -1.73 -6.34
N GLN A 221 26.04 -2.98 -6.79
CA GLN A 221 27.36 -3.54 -7.14
C GLN A 221 28.03 -2.75 -8.27
N ALA A 222 27.26 -2.39 -9.30
CA ALA A 222 27.75 -1.60 -10.42
C ALA A 222 28.15 -0.16 -10.03
N LEU A 223 27.46 0.46 -9.08
CA LEU A 223 27.73 1.81 -8.56
C LEU A 223 29.00 1.90 -7.70
N GLY A 224 29.43 0.78 -7.11
CA GLY A 224 30.65 0.70 -6.29
C GLY A 224 30.56 1.39 -4.92
N PRO A 225 31.69 1.56 -4.23
CA PRO A 225 31.75 1.88 -2.80
C PRO A 225 31.36 3.32 -2.41
N ARG A 226 31.20 4.21 -3.38
CA ARG A 226 30.72 5.58 -3.11
C ARG A 226 29.25 5.60 -2.68
N HIS A 227 28.50 4.55 -3.02
CA HIS A 227 27.09 4.38 -2.69
C HIS A 227 26.92 3.29 -1.66
N HIS A 228 26.01 3.50 -0.70
CA HIS A 228 25.64 2.52 0.29
C HIS A 228 24.12 2.40 0.35
N LEU A 229 23.61 1.16 0.39
CA LEU A 229 22.18 0.90 0.50
C LEU A 229 21.84 0.40 1.91
N LEU A 230 20.92 1.07 2.57
CA LEU A 230 20.23 0.56 3.74
C LEU A 230 18.97 -0.19 3.27
N LEU A 231 19.02 -1.53 3.35
CA LEU A 231 17.95 -2.44 2.91
C LEU A 231 17.08 -2.82 4.10
N VAL A 232 15.91 -2.19 4.26
CA VAL A 232 15.02 -2.35 5.42
C VAL A 232 13.82 -3.23 5.07
N GLY A 233 13.65 -4.35 5.78
CA GLY A 233 12.48 -5.21 5.55
C GLY A 233 12.66 -6.66 5.97
N ALA A 234 11.78 -7.51 5.43
CA ALA A 234 11.76 -8.94 5.70
C ALA A 234 11.61 -9.75 4.41
N GLY A 235 12.11 -10.97 4.42
CA GLY A 235 12.14 -11.90 3.30
C GLY A 235 13.56 -12.37 3.00
N ASP A 236 13.69 -13.23 2.01
CA ASP A 236 15.00 -13.74 1.58
C ASP A 236 15.65 -12.78 0.58
N THR A 237 16.97 -12.71 0.62
CA THR A 237 17.78 -11.90 -0.31
C THR A 237 18.86 -12.75 -0.95
N PRO A 238 19.28 -12.44 -2.17
CA PRO A 238 20.56 -12.90 -2.69
C PRO A 238 21.72 -12.50 -1.73
N PRO A 239 22.92 -13.05 -1.93
CA PRO A 239 24.12 -12.55 -1.24
C PRO A 239 24.24 -11.03 -1.36
N LEU A 240 24.56 -10.37 -0.24
CA LEU A 240 24.62 -8.92 -0.21
C LEU A 240 26.00 -8.41 -0.63
N PRO A 241 26.07 -7.41 -1.52
CA PRO A 241 27.29 -6.65 -1.77
C PRO A 241 27.82 -5.97 -0.50
N SER A 242 29.13 -5.68 -0.45
CA SER A 242 29.77 -5.02 0.71
C SER A 242 29.23 -3.63 1.04
N ASN A 243 28.65 -2.95 0.03
CA ASN A 243 28.02 -1.64 0.16
C ASN A 243 26.50 -1.71 0.44
N VAL A 244 26.02 -2.82 1.04
CA VAL A 244 24.62 -3.00 1.45
C VAL A 244 24.55 -3.43 2.90
N THR A 245 23.81 -2.69 3.71
CA THR A 245 23.49 -3.07 5.10
C THR A 245 22.01 -3.46 5.16
N ARG A 246 21.73 -4.69 5.64
CA ARG A 246 20.37 -5.17 5.88
C ARG A 246 19.92 -4.86 7.29
N MET A 247 18.69 -4.32 7.40
CA MET A 247 17.95 -4.18 8.65
C MET A 247 16.66 -4.98 8.62
N PRO A 248 16.21 -5.55 9.75
CA PRO A 248 14.94 -6.24 9.83
C PRO A 248 13.76 -5.29 9.60
N PHE A 249 12.56 -5.87 9.47
CA PHE A 249 11.32 -5.10 9.40
C PHE A 249 11.16 -4.18 10.61
N VAL A 250 10.86 -2.90 10.34
CA VAL A 250 10.66 -1.85 11.34
C VAL A 250 9.17 -1.57 11.48
N ALA A 251 8.56 -2.03 12.58
CA ALA A 251 7.14 -1.82 12.87
C ALA A 251 6.84 -0.39 13.35
N ASN A 252 7.77 0.21 14.10
CA ASN A 252 7.61 1.57 14.63
C ASN A 252 7.79 2.61 13.53
N THR A 253 6.71 3.32 13.20
CA THR A 253 6.68 4.33 12.13
C THR A 253 7.62 5.51 12.40
N GLY A 254 7.84 5.90 13.67
CA GLY A 254 8.77 6.96 14.04
C GLY A 254 10.24 6.58 13.79
N VAL A 255 10.58 5.31 14.05
CA VAL A 255 11.92 4.79 13.73
C VAL A 255 12.08 4.72 12.20
N LEU A 256 11.05 4.25 11.48
CA LEU A 256 11.07 4.18 10.03
C LEU A 256 11.23 5.56 9.40
N ALA A 257 10.45 6.56 9.84
CA ALA A 257 10.56 7.94 9.38
C ALA A 257 11.96 8.51 9.60
N ARG A 258 12.58 8.18 10.75
CA ARG A 258 13.96 8.59 11.05
C ARG A 258 14.97 7.97 10.08
N LEU A 259 14.84 6.68 9.77
CA LEU A 259 15.73 6.02 8.81
C LEU A 259 15.59 6.62 7.42
N ILE A 260 14.35 6.79 6.93
CA ILE A 260 14.05 7.37 5.62
C ILE A 260 14.58 8.82 5.55
N ALA A 261 14.27 9.66 6.53
CA ALA A 261 14.70 11.06 6.54
C ALA A 261 16.23 11.21 6.60
N SER A 262 16.95 10.20 7.09
CA SER A 262 18.41 10.23 7.25
C SER A 262 19.17 9.72 6.02
N ALA A 263 18.50 9.05 5.08
CA ALA A 263 19.05 8.69 3.79
C ALA A 263 19.02 9.90 2.82
N ASP A 264 19.71 9.81 1.68
CA ASP A 264 19.68 10.84 0.65
C ASP A 264 18.49 10.66 -0.29
N ALA A 265 18.17 9.42 -0.65
CA ALA A 265 17.06 9.08 -1.52
C ALA A 265 16.50 7.68 -1.23
N LEU A 266 15.22 7.47 -1.57
CA LEU A 266 14.63 6.15 -1.66
C LEU A 266 14.93 5.53 -3.02
N VAL A 267 15.30 4.25 -3.06
CA VAL A 267 15.46 3.48 -4.30
C VAL A 267 14.55 2.27 -4.31
N HIS A 268 13.84 2.03 -5.43
CA HIS A 268 12.90 0.93 -5.55
C HIS A 268 12.90 0.33 -6.97
N ALA A 269 13.26 -0.95 -7.08
CA ALA A 269 13.38 -1.64 -8.38
C ALA A 269 12.08 -2.35 -8.83
N GLY A 270 11.10 -2.49 -7.94
CA GLY A 270 9.82 -3.15 -8.27
C GLY A 270 8.98 -2.29 -9.22
N ASP A 271 8.44 -2.94 -10.25
CA ASP A 271 7.74 -2.33 -11.38
C ASP A 271 6.21 -2.53 -11.35
N VAL A 272 5.67 -2.98 -10.20
CA VAL A 272 4.25 -3.38 -10.09
C VAL A 272 3.56 -2.91 -8.81
N GLU A 273 4.05 -1.81 -8.28
CA GLU A 273 3.37 -1.21 -7.15
C GLU A 273 1.95 -0.77 -7.53
N THR A 274 0.97 -1.23 -6.77
CA THR A 274 -0.42 -0.80 -6.95
C THR A 274 -0.63 0.66 -6.54
N PHE A 275 0.18 1.13 -5.60
CA PHE A 275 0.27 2.54 -5.21
C PHE A 275 1.70 2.92 -4.78
N GLY A 276 2.27 2.24 -3.77
CA GLY A 276 3.62 2.52 -3.30
C GLY A 276 3.65 3.58 -2.19
N LEU A 277 3.01 3.30 -1.05
CA LEU A 277 3.06 4.18 0.12
C LEU A 277 4.47 4.59 0.52
N VAL A 278 5.46 3.73 0.30
CA VAL A 278 6.87 4.01 0.62
C VAL A 278 7.44 5.20 -0.17
N TYR A 279 6.95 5.44 -1.39
CA TYR A 279 7.33 6.62 -2.17
C TYR A 279 6.86 7.88 -1.46
N LEU A 280 5.60 7.89 -1.01
CA LEU A 280 5.05 9.02 -0.28
C LEU A 280 5.72 9.21 1.08
N GLU A 281 6.09 8.13 1.77
CA GLU A 281 6.82 8.17 3.04
C GLU A 281 8.19 8.85 2.85
N ALA A 282 8.91 8.52 1.77
CA ALA A 282 10.18 9.15 1.44
C ALA A 282 10.02 10.61 1.03
N MET A 283 9.08 10.89 0.14
CA MET A 283 8.79 12.25 -0.33
C MET A 283 8.32 13.15 0.83
N ALA A 284 7.49 12.64 1.74
CA ALA A 284 7.07 13.34 2.95
C ALA A 284 8.26 13.65 3.88
N CYS A 285 9.27 12.78 3.92
CA CYS A 285 10.54 13.03 4.62
C CYS A 285 11.48 13.99 3.85
N GLY A 286 11.05 14.59 2.75
CA GLY A 286 11.88 15.44 1.91
C GLY A 286 13.00 14.67 1.21
N ARG A 287 12.74 13.40 0.84
CA ARG A 287 13.71 12.56 0.11
C ARG A 287 13.18 12.27 -1.28
N PRO A 288 13.98 12.55 -2.32
CA PRO A 288 13.62 12.20 -3.69
C PRO A 288 13.61 10.68 -3.87
N VAL A 289 12.95 10.23 -4.93
CA VAL A 289 12.75 8.82 -5.20
C VAL A 289 13.38 8.43 -6.54
N VAL A 290 14.14 7.34 -6.54
CA VAL A 290 14.50 6.61 -7.75
C VAL A 290 13.68 5.34 -7.83
N ALA A 291 12.85 5.19 -8.84
CA ALA A 291 11.96 4.04 -8.97
C ALA A 291 11.97 3.47 -10.38
N ALA A 292 11.65 2.17 -10.52
CA ALA A 292 11.35 1.59 -11.82
C ALA A 292 10.07 2.22 -12.40
N ALA A 293 10.09 2.58 -13.69
CA ALA A 293 8.95 3.15 -14.41
C ALA A 293 7.86 2.09 -14.64
N GLY A 294 7.06 1.81 -13.62
CA GLY A 294 6.00 0.80 -13.69
C GLY A 294 5.04 0.90 -12.52
N GLY A 295 3.89 0.24 -12.62
CA GLY A 295 2.87 0.38 -11.61
C GLY A 295 2.43 1.83 -11.41
N ALA A 296 2.14 2.21 -10.20
CA ALA A 296 1.78 3.58 -9.83
C ALA A 296 2.99 4.52 -9.65
N ALA A 297 4.24 4.03 -9.80
CA ALA A 297 5.43 4.88 -9.63
C ALA A 297 5.40 6.11 -10.54
N SER A 298 4.99 5.93 -11.81
CA SER A 298 4.91 7.02 -12.80
C SER A 298 3.80 8.05 -12.52
N GLU A 299 2.86 7.76 -11.64
CA GLU A 299 1.83 8.72 -11.18
C GLU A 299 2.32 9.56 -10.00
N ILE A 300 3.18 8.98 -9.18
CA ILE A 300 3.64 9.57 -7.93
C ILE A 300 4.94 10.34 -8.14
N VAL A 301 5.88 9.75 -8.87
CA VAL A 301 7.22 10.30 -9.08
C VAL A 301 7.32 10.95 -10.46
N ASP A 302 7.59 12.24 -10.48
CA ASP A 302 7.92 13.00 -11.69
C ASP A 302 9.35 13.54 -11.66
N ALA A 303 9.75 14.21 -12.74
CA ALA A 303 11.09 14.74 -12.87
C ALA A 303 11.48 15.80 -11.83
N ASN A 304 10.50 16.42 -11.14
CA ASN A 304 10.76 17.44 -10.13
C ASN A 304 11.02 16.83 -8.74
N CYS A 305 10.67 15.57 -8.53
CA CYS A 305 10.76 14.92 -7.21
C CYS A 305 11.53 13.59 -7.24
N GLY A 306 12.06 13.17 -8.43
CA GLY A 306 12.79 11.92 -8.52
C GLY A 306 13.23 11.58 -9.93
N VAL A 307 13.63 10.33 -10.13
CA VAL A 307 14.05 9.77 -11.42
C VAL A 307 13.41 8.40 -11.63
N LEU A 308 12.87 8.16 -12.82
CA LEU A 308 12.30 6.88 -13.20
C LEU A 308 13.28 6.11 -14.09
N ALA A 309 13.59 4.87 -13.71
CA ALA A 309 14.47 3.96 -14.42
C ALA A 309 13.69 2.96 -15.28
N ARG A 310 14.26 2.49 -16.37
CA ARG A 310 13.69 1.37 -17.14
C ARG A 310 13.58 0.13 -16.26
N PRO A 311 12.38 -0.51 -16.18
CA PRO A 311 12.16 -1.68 -15.34
C PRO A 311 13.07 -2.86 -15.69
N GLY A 312 13.47 -3.62 -14.66
CA GLY A 312 14.19 -4.88 -14.79
C GLY A 312 15.66 -4.75 -15.23
N SER A 313 16.19 -3.53 -15.33
CA SER A 313 17.59 -3.28 -15.77
C SER A 313 18.43 -2.71 -14.62
N PRO A 314 19.39 -3.47 -14.07
CA PRO A 314 20.34 -2.95 -13.08
C PRO A 314 21.13 -1.74 -13.57
N ALA A 315 21.58 -1.75 -14.83
CA ALA A 315 22.30 -0.63 -15.42
C ALA A 315 21.45 0.64 -15.48
N ALA A 316 20.19 0.53 -15.95
CA ALA A 316 19.30 1.70 -16.01
C ALA A 316 18.95 2.23 -14.60
N LEU A 317 18.88 1.36 -13.59
CA LEU A 317 18.66 1.80 -12.21
C LEU A 317 19.91 2.51 -11.65
N ALA A 318 21.11 2.02 -11.96
CA ALA A 318 22.37 2.66 -11.58
C ALA A 318 22.50 4.04 -12.27
N GLU A 319 22.22 4.13 -13.56
CA GLU A 319 22.20 5.40 -14.32
C GLU A 319 21.20 6.40 -13.71
N ALA A 320 20.00 5.95 -13.33
CA ALA A 320 18.99 6.79 -12.69
C ALA A 320 19.44 7.31 -11.31
N ILE A 321 20.16 6.48 -10.54
CA ILE A 321 20.76 6.88 -9.26
C ILE A 321 21.84 7.95 -9.50
N GLU A 322 22.74 7.76 -10.45
CA GLU A 322 23.76 8.77 -10.77
C GLU A 322 23.13 10.06 -11.32
N ALA A 323 22.11 9.95 -12.16
CA ALA A 323 21.36 11.11 -12.67
C ALA A 323 20.68 11.91 -11.55
N LEU A 324 20.21 11.23 -10.49
CA LEU A 324 19.68 11.91 -9.30
C LEU A 324 20.78 12.72 -8.61
N TYR A 325 21.96 12.12 -8.40
CA TYR A 325 23.08 12.78 -7.72
C TYR A 325 23.78 13.87 -8.57
N ALA A 326 23.53 13.91 -9.88
CA ALA A 326 23.96 15.02 -10.75
C ALA A 326 23.09 16.27 -10.61
N ARG A 327 22.01 16.18 -9.83
CA ARG A 327 21.04 17.27 -9.58
C ARG A 327 21.13 17.74 -8.13
N ASP A 328 20.47 18.85 -7.83
CA ASP A 328 20.29 19.32 -6.46
C ASP A 328 19.28 18.42 -5.72
N ILE A 329 19.82 17.53 -4.87
CA ILE A 329 19.02 16.55 -4.11
C ILE A 329 18.11 17.23 -3.09
N ASP A 330 18.56 18.34 -2.49
CA ASP A 330 17.77 19.05 -1.49
C ASP A 330 16.59 19.78 -2.15
N ALA A 331 16.80 20.38 -3.33
CA ALA A 331 15.72 20.96 -4.12
C ALA A 331 14.72 19.89 -4.58
N LEU A 332 15.19 18.73 -5.06
CA LEU A 332 14.33 17.60 -5.40
C LEU A 332 13.53 17.10 -4.20
N GLY A 333 14.17 17.03 -3.03
CA GLY A 333 13.53 16.62 -1.78
C GLY A 333 12.46 17.61 -1.31
N ALA A 334 12.72 18.92 -1.43
CA ALA A 334 11.74 19.96 -1.14
C ALA A 334 10.52 19.88 -2.07
N ASN A 335 10.74 19.70 -3.37
CA ASN A 335 9.67 19.50 -4.35
C ASN A 335 8.86 18.21 -4.08
N ALA A 336 9.56 17.12 -3.72
CA ALA A 336 8.92 15.86 -3.35
C ALA A 336 7.96 16.06 -2.16
N ARG A 337 8.41 16.77 -1.14
CA ARG A 337 7.57 17.12 0.02
C ARG A 337 6.39 17.99 -0.36
N ALA A 338 6.61 19.07 -1.11
CA ALA A 338 5.55 19.97 -1.58
C ALA A 338 4.47 19.20 -2.37
N ARG A 339 4.87 18.24 -3.22
CA ARG A 339 3.94 17.38 -3.96
C ARG A 339 3.09 16.51 -3.04
N VAL A 340 3.67 15.94 -1.98
CA VAL A 340 2.91 15.17 -0.97
C VAL A 340 1.92 16.08 -0.25
N GLU A 341 2.35 17.24 0.20
CA GLU A 341 1.50 18.19 0.92
C GLU A 341 0.32 18.68 0.07
N ALA A 342 0.53 18.87 -1.24
CA ALA A 342 -0.52 19.29 -2.15
C ALA A 342 -1.52 18.17 -2.52
N HIS A 343 -1.08 16.90 -2.60
CA HIS A 343 -1.89 15.87 -3.27
C HIS A 343 -2.09 14.57 -2.48
N PHE A 344 -1.18 14.23 -1.54
CA PHE A 344 -1.09 12.89 -0.97
C PHE A 344 -1.01 12.87 0.56
N THR A 345 -1.49 13.93 1.24
CA THR A 345 -1.59 13.86 2.71
C THR A 345 -2.67 12.87 3.13
N LEU A 346 -2.49 12.29 4.32
CA LEU A 346 -3.49 11.39 4.90
C LEU A 346 -4.85 12.09 5.02
N ASP A 347 -4.88 13.34 5.49
CA ASP A 347 -6.11 14.12 5.65
C ASP A 347 -6.87 14.26 4.34
N LEU A 348 -6.19 14.66 3.27
CA LEU A 348 -6.81 14.81 1.94
C LEU A 348 -7.38 13.48 1.43
N SER A 349 -6.61 12.39 1.57
CA SER A 349 -7.02 11.05 1.17
C SER A 349 -8.27 10.60 1.95
N MET A 350 -8.25 10.76 3.28
CA MET A 350 -9.35 10.33 4.14
C MET A 350 -10.62 11.17 3.93
N HIS A 351 -10.50 12.48 3.72
CA HIS A 351 -11.66 13.32 3.40
C HIS A 351 -12.31 12.93 2.07
N ARG A 352 -11.51 12.65 1.03
CA ARG A 352 -12.01 12.17 -0.26
C ARG A 352 -12.70 10.81 -0.16
N LEU A 353 -12.16 9.92 0.65
CA LEU A 353 -12.74 8.62 0.90
C LEU A 353 -14.04 8.73 1.71
N LEU A 354 -14.06 9.59 2.73
CA LEU A 354 -15.25 9.85 3.55
C LEU A 354 -16.39 10.47 2.73
N ALA A 355 -16.07 11.37 1.79
CA ALA A 355 -17.05 11.91 0.86
C ALA A 355 -17.66 10.81 -0.02
N LEU A 356 -16.84 9.87 -0.51
CA LEU A 356 -17.32 8.72 -1.28
C LEU A 356 -18.29 7.85 -0.48
N TYR A 357 -17.98 7.53 0.78
CA TYR A 357 -18.89 6.75 1.63
C TYR A 357 -20.22 7.48 1.85
N ARG A 358 -20.19 8.78 2.13
CA ARG A 358 -21.42 9.58 2.31
C ARG A 358 -22.28 9.58 1.06
N THR A 359 -21.65 9.71 -0.09
CA THR A 359 -22.36 9.66 -1.38
C THR A 359 -22.96 8.28 -1.64
N ALA A 360 -22.22 7.20 -1.35
CA ALA A 360 -22.72 5.83 -1.49
C ALA A 360 -23.94 5.56 -0.59
N VAL A 361 -23.91 6.06 0.66
CA VAL A 361 -25.04 5.93 1.61
C VAL A 361 -26.26 6.77 1.17
N ALA A 362 -26.05 7.94 0.56
CA ALA A 362 -27.12 8.83 0.14
C ALA A 362 -27.75 8.44 -1.20
N ALA A 363 -27.05 7.67 -2.04
CA ALA A 363 -27.52 7.30 -3.37
C ALA A 363 -28.52 6.14 -3.28
N PRO A 364 -29.69 6.19 -3.95
CA PRO A 364 -30.50 5.01 -4.18
C PRO A 364 -29.67 3.97 -4.94
N GLN A 365 -29.78 2.69 -4.61
CA GLN A 365 -28.97 1.62 -5.21
C GLN A 365 -29.00 1.56 -6.75
N ALA A 366 -30.01 2.13 -7.38
CA ALA A 366 -30.15 2.21 -8.85
C ALA A 366 -29.35 3.37 -9.51
N SER A 367 -28.78 4.33 -8.77
CA SER A 367 -28.17 5.57 -9.29
C SER A 367 -26.64 5.68 -9.14
N VAL A 368 -25.98 4.60 -8.76
CA VAL A 368 -24.52 4.55 -8.55
C VAL A 368 -23.64 4.84 -9.78
N PRO A 369 -24.10 4.75 -11.07
CA PRO A 369 -23.30 5.18 -12.23
C PRO A 369 -22.81 6.62 -12.18
N ALA A 370 -23.51 7.53 -11.51
CA ALA A 370 -23.11 8.94 -11.40
C ALA A 370 -21.86 9.19 -10.52
N LEU A 371 -21.50 8.23 -9.66
CA LEU A 371 -20.34 8.31 -8.76
C LEU A 371 -18.99 8.08 -9.46
N VAL A 372 -19.01 7.49 -10.64
CA VAL A 372 -17.80 7.13 -11.42
C VAL A 372 -17.31 8.30 -12.28
N ALA A 373 -18.14 9.31 -12.51
CA ALA A 373 -17.87 10.44 -13.41
C ALA A 373 -17.16 11.64 -12.74
N THR A 374 -16.98 11.63 -11.42
CA THR A 374 -16.28 12.68 -10.65
C THR A 374 -15.01 12.14 -10.02
#